data_6bf33fe4e4fafc5c6668951374c1f528
#
_entry.id   6bf33fe4e4fafc5c6668951374c1f528
#
_cell.length_a   1.000
_cell.length_b   1.000
_cell.length_c   1.000
_cell.angle_alpha   90.00
_cell.angle_beta   90.00
_cell.angle_gamma   90.00
#
_symmetry.space_group_name_H-M   'P 1'
#
loop_
_entity.id
_entity.type
_entity.pdbx_description
1 polymer ?
#
loop_
_entity_poly.entity_id
_entity_poly.type
_entity_poly.pdbx_seq_one_letter_code
_entity_poly.pdbx_strand_id
1 'polypeptide(L)'
;MPEIVLKNVTKRWGKFYAVDHLNLHIDDNSFITLLGPSGCGKTTILRMIAGLETPTEGQITIGDRVVFDSAAGINVPANKRKVGFLFQNYALWPNMTVYQNIAFGLSNIKEQLPKYDFEAMKAGELKKALQSGKRIRDLVEECRDKRGKLDEDKIYLKFMDSFTLS
;
A
#
# COMPACT_ATOMS: atom_id res chain seq x y z
N MET A 1 8.52 6.12 2.87
CA MET A 1 7.50 7.10 3.29
C MET A 1 8.20 8.43 3.34
N PRO A 2 7.71 9.51 2.75
CA PRO A 2 8.45 10.78 2.76
C PRO A 2 8.58 11.33 4.18
N GLU A 3 9.62 12.15 4.38
CA GLU A 3 9.85 12.93 5.61
C GLU A 3 8.59 13.72 6.01
N ILE A 4 8.31 13.83 7.31
CA ILE A 4 7.19 14.64 7.82
C ILE A 4 7.71 15.58 8.90
N VAL A 5 7.45 16.87 8.71
CA VAL A 5 7.90 17.92 9.65
C VAL A 5 6.71 18.73 10.13
N LEU A 6 6.53 18.80 11.44
CA LEU A 6 5.59 19.68 12.13
C LEU A 6 6.37 20.80 12.80
N LYS A 7 5.98 22.06 12.55
CA LYS A 7 6.61 23.24 13.16
C LYS A 7 5.56 24.05 13.90
N ASN A 8 5.73 24.16 15.21
CA ASN A 8 4.84 24.93 16.11
C ASN A 8 3.36 24.64 15.90
N VAL A 9 3.02 23.35 15.67
CA VAL A 9 1.65 22.95 15.37
C VAL A 9 0.81 22.97 16.63
N THR A 10 -0.26 23.76 16.60
CA THR A 10 -1.24 23.87 17.70
C THR A 10 -2.62 23.43 17.20
N LYS A 11 -3.33 22.67 18.00
CA LYS A 11 -4.75 22.38 17.84
C LYS A 11 -5.50 22.68 19.11
N ARG A 12 -6.47 23.59 19.01
CA ARG A 12 -7.37 23.92 20.12
C ARG A 12 -8.84 23.92 19.69
N TRP A 13 -9.70 23.61 20.63
CA TRP A 13 -11.14 23.77 20.53
C TRP A 13 -11.60 24.72 21.64
N GLY A 14 -11.87 25.97 21.29
CA GLY A 14 -12.12 27.01 22.28
C GLY A 14 -10.90 27.19 23.20
N LYS A 15 -11.08 26.90 24.49
CA LYS A 15 -10.02 27.02 25.52
C LYS A 15 -9.22 25.72 25.71
N PHE A 16 -9.65 24.61 25.14
CA PHE A 16 -8.99 23.31 25.29
C PHE A 16 -7.91 23.12 24.23
N TYR A 17 -6.68 22.88 24.65
CA TYR A 17 -5.54 22.55 23.80
C TYR A 17 -5.40 21.02 23.71
N ALA A 18 -5.63 20.46 22.55
CA ALA A 18 -5.36 19.05 22.26
C ALA A 18 -3.90 18.81 21.90
N VAL A 19 -3.29 19.78 21.24
CA VAL A 19 -1.86 19.81 20.89
C VAL A 19 -1.42 21.26 21.01
N ASP A 20 -0.31 21.50 21.69
CA ASP A 20 0.21 22.83 21.96
C ASP A 20 1.66 22.96 21.48
N HIS A 21 1.91 23.85 20.50
CA HIS A 21 3.21 24.21 19.91
C HIS A 21 4.10 22.99 19.61
N LEU A 22 3.54 21.92 19.07
CA LEU A 22 4.25 20.69 18.77
C LEU A 22 5.27 20.91 17.63
N ASN A 23 6.51 20.53 17.92
CA ASN A 23 7.56 20.38 16.92
C ASN A 23 7.93 18.90 16.86
N LEU A 24 7.78 18.29 15.67
CA LEU A 24 8.05 16.88 15.43
C LEU A 24 8.68 16.71 14.06
N HIS A 25 9.75 15.93 14.01
CA HIS A 25 10.43 15.54 12.80
C HIS A 25 10.41 14.02 12.69
N ILE A 26 9.93 13.51 11.56
CA ILE A 26 9.87 12.10 11.21
C ILE A 26 10.68 11.94 9.94
N ASP A 27 11.81 11.25 10.05
CA ASP A 27 12.70 10.99 8.91
C ASP A 27 12.04 10.10 7.85
N ASP A 28 12.52 10.22 6.62
CA ASP A 28 12.07 9.34 5.54
C ASP A 28 12.32 7.86 5.88
N ASN A 29 11.36 7.01 5.52
CA ASN A 29 11.39 5.56 5.76
C ASN A 29 11.60 5.13 7.22
N SER A 30 11.31 6.01 8.19
CA SER A 30 11.37 5.68 9.61
C SER A 30 10.05 5.09 10.14
N PHE A 31 10.15 4.30 11.22
CA PHE A 31 9.02 3.82 12.00
C PHE A 31 8.96 4.58 13.32
N ILE A 32 7.86 5.31 13.56
CA ILE A 32 7.65 6.12 14.76
C ILE A 32 6.47 5.61 15.57
N THR A 33 6.62 5.54 16.87
CA THR A 33 5.54 5.23 17.82
C THR A 33 5.27 6.42 18.74
N LEU A 34 4.00 6.86 18.78
CA LEU A 34 3.54 7.89 19.70
C LEU A 34 3.03 7.21 20.97
N LEU A 35 3.71 7.42 22.11
CA LEU A 35 3.33 6.91 23.42
C LEU A 35 2.72 8.01 24.30
N GLY A 36 1.79 7.63 25.16
CA GLY A 36 1.15 8.52 26.10
C GLY A 36 -0.24 8.06 26.54
N PRO A 37 -0.81 8.63 27.60
CA PRO A 37 -2.13 8.26 28.11
C PRO A 37 -3.25 8.56 27.11
N SER A 38 -4.44 8.01 27.36
CA SER A 38 -5.63 8.33 26.55
C SER A 38 -5.94 9.84 26.64
N GLY A 39 -6.31 10.45 25.52
CA GLY A 39 -6.65 11.87 25.43
C GLY A 39 -5.47 12.84 25.32
N CYS A 40 -4.20 12.39 25.32
CA CYS A 40 -3.03 13.28 25.18
C CYS A 40 -2.74 13.77 23.77
N GLY A 41 -3.67 13.68 22.84
CA GLY A 41 -3.54 14.29 21.50
C GLY A 41 -2.94 13.40 20.39
N LYS A 42 -2.51 12.16 20.66
CA LYS A 42 -1.90 11.27 19.65
C LYS A 42 -2.72 11.12 18.36
N THR A 43 -4.00 10.78 18.54
CA THR A 43 -4.91 10.63 17.39
C THR A 43 -5.14 11.96 16.66
N THR A 44 -5.15 13.07 17.40
CA THR A 44 -5.27 14.42 16.81
C THR A 44 -4.06 14.75 15.93
N ILE A 45 -2.85 14.44 16.41
CA ILE A 45 -1.61 14.63 15.64
C ILE A 45 -1.68 13.82 14.33
N LEU A 46 -2.00 12.53 14.40
CA LEU A 46 -2.11 11.68 13.22
C LEU A 46 -3.19 12.18 12.25
N ARG A 47 -4.35 12.63 12.75
CA ARG A 47 -5.41 13.21 11.93
C ARG A 47 -4.99 14.52 11.26
N MET A 48 -4.21 15.36 11.94
CA MET A 48 -3.67 16.60 11.37
C MET A 48 -2.68 16.33 10.25
N ILE A 49 -1.81 15.34 10.39
CA ILE A 49 -0.88 14.91 9.34
C ILE A 49 -1.66 14.40 8.13
N ALA A 50 -2.68 13.56 8.35
CA ALA A 50 -3.50 12.99 7.29
C ALA A 50 -4.44 14.01 6.62
N GLY A 51 -4.64 15.21 7.21
CA GLY A 51 -5.58 16.23 6.71
C GLY A 51 -7.05 15.96 7.05
N LEU A 52 -7.30 15.08 8.02
CA LEU A 52 -8.63 14.77 8.56
C LEU A 52 -9.03 15.72 9.71
N GLU A 53 -8.07 16.45 10.24
CA GLU A 53 -8.25 17.49 11.22
C GLU A 53 -7.39 18.69 10.83
N THR A 54 -7.94 19.90 10.92
CA THR A 54 -7.20 21.13 10.58
C THR A 54 -6.52 21.68 11.84
N PRO A 55 -5.20 21.88 11.83
CA PRO A 55 -4.52 22.60 12.90
C PRO A 55 -5.07 24.02 13.05
N THR A 56 -4.92 24.61 14.25
CA THR A 56 -5.26 26.01 14.48
C THR A 56 -4.10 26.91 14.05
N GLU A 57 -2.85 26.48 14.33
CA GLU A 57 -1.65 27.26 14.07
C GLU A 57 -0.50 26.32 13.68
N GLY A 58 0.55 26.90 13.07
CA GLY A 58 1.78 26.21 12.72
C GLY A 58 1.84 25.77 11.26
N GLN A 59 2.79 24.89 10.96
CA GLN A 59 3.07 24.40 9.61
C GLN A 59 3.29 22.89 9.63
N ILE A 60 2.79 22.20 8.58
CA ILE A 60 3.05 20.78 8.34
C ILE A 60 3.58 20.62 6.92
N THR A 61 4.74 19.94 6.80
CA THR A 61 5.38 19.60 5.53
C THR A 61 5.45 18.08 5.38
N ILE A 62 5.21 17.56 4.18
CA ILE A 62 5.34 16.13 3.83
C ILE A 62 6.23 16.05 2.58
N GLY A 63 7.42 15.49 2.74
CA GLY A 63 8.49 15.58 1.74
C GLY A 63 8.81 17.04 1.45
N ASP A 64 8.90 17.40 0.19
CA ASP A 64 9.19 18.77 -0.27
C ASP A 64 7.96 19.70 -0.30
N ARG A 65 6.81 19.22 0.20
CA ARG A 65 5.53 19.93 0.04
C ARG A 65 4.95 20.39 1.37
N VAL A 66 4.71 21.69 1.51
CA VAL A 66 3.87 22.24 2.59
C VAL A 66 2.42 21.85 2.37
N VAL A 67 1.83 21.12 3.33
CA VAL A 67 0.43 20.64 3.28
C VAL A 67 -0.50 21.43 4.19
N PHE A 68 0.06 22.12 5.18
CA PHE A 68 -0.66 23.05 6.02
C PHE A 68 0.27 24.18 6.42
N ASP A 69 -0.21 25.41 6.36
CA ASP A 69 0.47 26.59 6.90
C ASP A 69 -0.58 27.64 7.24
N SER A 70 -0.68 27.96 8.55
CA SER A 70 -1.65 28.93 9.05
C SER A 70 -1.35 30.36 8.61
N ALA A 71 -0.05 30.71 8.48
CA ALA A 71 0.36 32.05 8.10
C ALA A 71 0.16 32.29 6.58
N ALA A 72 0.42 31.26 5.76
CA ALA A 72 0.25 31.33 4.30
C ALA A 72 -1.18 30.95 3.84
N GLY A 73 -2.06 30.57 4.74
CA GLY A 73 -3.42 30.11 4.40
C GLY A 73 -3.47 28.81 3.60
N ILE A 74 -2.43 27.97 3.69
CA ILE A 74 -2.34 26.71 2.98
C ILE A 74 -3.03 25.60 3.81
N ASN A 75 -4.01 24.92 3.19
CA ASN A 75 -4.62 23.73 3.77
C ASN A 75 -4.96 22.72 2.66
N VAL A 76 -4.06 21.76 2.44
CA VAL A 76 -4.23 20.71 1.45
C VAL A 76 -5.19 19.65 2.00
N PRO A 77 -6.29 19.31 1.30
CA PRO A 77 -7.24 18.30 1.75
C PRO A 77 -6.63 16.91 1.77
N ALA A 78 -7.19 16.01 2.60
CA ALA A 78 -6.65 14.66 2.85
C ALA A 78 -6.38 13.85 1.57
N ASN A 79 -7.32 13.87 0.62
CA ASN A 79 -7.22 13.14 -0.65
C ASN A 79 -6.05 13.60 -1.54
N LYS A 80 -5.48 14.77 -1.29
CA LYS A 80 -4.34 15.34 -2.04
C LYS A 80 -3.02 15.25 -1.29
N ARG A 81 -3.00 14.72 -0.05
CA ARG A 81 -1.75 14.61 0.75
C ARG A 81 -0.94 13.36 0.44
N LYS A 82 -1.51 12.38 -0.29
CA LYS A 82 -0.87 11.09 -0.63
C LYS A 82 -0.39 10.31 0.60
N VAL A 83 -1.13 10.40 1.71
CA VAL A 83 -0.88 9.68 2.96
C VAL A 83 -2.01 8.70 3.20
N GLY A 84 -1.67 7.44 3.50
CA GLY A 84 -2.65 6.46 3.97
C GLY A 84 -2.95 6.65 5.45
N PHE A 85 -4.20 6.49 5.85
CA PHE A 85 -4.63 6.55 7.25
C PHE A 85 -5.47 5.33 7.60
N LEU A 86 -5.05 4.59 8.62
CA LEU A 86 -5.81 3.45 9.14
C LEU A 86 -6.62 3.90 10.35
N PHE A 87 -7.94 3.80 10.27
CA PHE A 87 -8.84 4.13 11.36
C PHE A 87 -8.85 3.06 12.44
N GLN A 88 -9.07 3.45 13.71
CA GLN A 88 -9.13 2.51 14.84
C GLN A 88 -10.26 1.48 14.74
N ASN A 89 -11.34 1.82 14.04
CA ASN A 89 -12.48 0.95 13.76
C ASN A 89 -12.39 0.21 12.42
N TYR A 90 -11.18 0.16 11.83
CA TYR A 90 -10.89 -0.48 10.54
C TYR A 90 -11.66 0.09 9.34
N ALA A 91 -12.63 1.00 9.53
CA ALA A 91 -13.43 1.68 8.50
C ALA A 91 -14.01 0.73 7.42
N LEU A 92 -14.49 -0.44 7.83
CA LEU A 92 -15.13 -1.39 6.94
C LEU A 92 -16.53 -0.89 6.55
N TRP A 93 -16.88 -1.06 5.29
CA TRP A 93 -18.22 -0.81 4.78
C TRP A 93 -19.11 -2.02 5.07
N PRO A 94 -20.11 -1.92 5.97
CA PRO A 94 -20.89 -3.08 6.40
C PRO A 94 -21.79 -3.66 5.32
N ASN A 95 -22.11 -2.88 4.29
CA ASN A 95 -22.92 -3.24 3.13
C ASN A 95 -22.10 -3.85 1.98
N MET A 96 -20.80 -4.01 2.15
CA MET A 96 -19.90 -4.57 1.16
C MET A 96 -19.35 -5.92 1.59
N THR A 97 -19.13 -6.82 0.64
CA THR A 97 -18.41 -8.08 0.89
C THR A 97 -16.94 -7.80 1.24
N VAL A 98 -16.23 -8.80 1.77
CA VAL A 98 -14.78 -8.72 2.04
C VAL A 98 -14.03 -8.32 0.77
N TYR A 99 -14.32 -8.97 -0.35
CA TYR A 99 -13.72 -8.65 -1.64
C TYR A 99 -13.96 -7.18 -2.05
N GLN A 100 -15.19 -6.69 -1.92
CA GLN A 100 -15.53 -5.31 -2.25
C GLN A 100 -14.84 -4.29 -1.35
N ASN A 101 -14.70 -4.57 -0.04
CA ASN A 101 -13.96 -3.72 0.88
C ASN A 101 -12.48 -3.62 0.48
N ILE A 102 -11.84 -4.73 0.08
CA ILE A 102 -10.44 -4.74 -0.36
C ILE A 102 -10.30 -4.02 -1.71
N ALA A 103 -11.19 -4.30 -2.65
CA ALA A 103 -11.13 -3.76 -4.01
C ALA A 103 -11.51 -2.28 -4.10
N PHE A 104 -12.23 -1.72 -3.10
CA PHE A 104 -12.78 -0.36 -3.14
C PHE A 104 -11.73 0.71 -3.41
N GLY A 105 -10.57 0.62 -2.73
CA GLY A 105 -9.47 1.55 -2.96
C GLY A 105 -8.92 1.47 -4.38
N LEU A 106 -8.79 0.27 -4.91
CA LEU A 106 -8.23 0.01 -6.24
C LEU A 106 -9.17 0.46 -7.36
N SER A 107 -10.49 0.37 -7.16
CA SER A 107 -11.48 0.79 -8.16
C SER A 107 -11.47 2.30 -8.43
N ASN A 108 -10.93 3.09 -7.50
CA ASN A 108 -10.79 4.54 -7.63
C ASN A 108 -9.45 5.00 -8.22
N ILE A 109 -8.51 4.08 -8.44
CA ILE A 109 -7.22 4.38 -9.06
C ILE A 109 -7.43 4.45 -10.58
N LYS A 110 -7.32 5.65 -11.14
CA LYS A 110 -7.41 5.90 -12.60
C LYS A 110 -6.05 5.76 -13.31
N GLU A 111 -5.04 5.25 -12.65
CA GLU A 111 -3.77 4.94 -13.30
C GLU A 111 -3.95 3.73 -14.20
N GLN A 112 -3.54 3.86 -15.46
CA GLN A 112 -3.41 2.71 -16.33
C GLN A 112 -2.27 1.86 -15.77
N LEU A 113 -2.63 0.85 -14.99
CA LEU A 113 -1.67 -0.19 -14.63
C LEU A 113 -1.13 -0.78 -15.95
N PRO A 114 0.19 -0.99 -16.06
CA PRO A 114 0.72 -1.71 -17.20
C PRO A 114 -0.07 -3.01 -17.34
N LYS A 115 -0.64 -3.23 -18.52
CA LYS A 115 -1.32 -4.49 -18.83
C LYS A 115 -0.26 -5.60 -18.69
N TYR A 116 -0.25 -6.26 -17.55
CA TYR A 116 0.51 -7.47 -17.38
C TYR A 116 -0.14 -8.54 -18.26
N ASP A 117 0.51 -8.82 -19.36
CA ASP A 117 0.16 -9.98 -20.17
C ASP A 117 0.69 -11.23 -19.45
N PHE A 118 -0.17 -11.80 -18.60
CA PHE A 118 0.15 -13.00 -17.84
C PHE A 118 0.46 -14.19 -18.74
N GLU A 119 -0.10 -14.24 -19.95
CA GLU A 119 0.21 -15.29 -20.91
C GLU A 119 1.60 -15.09 -21.49
N ALA A 120 1.97 -13.87 -21.84
CA ALA A 120 3.33 -13.58 -22.30
C ALA A 120 4.38 -13.79 -21.20
N MET A 121 4.07 -13.46 -19.95
CA MET A 121 4.94 -13.75 -18.79
C MET A 121 5.11 -15.27 -18.59
N LYS A 122 4.02 -16.03 -18.57
CA LYS A 122 4.06 -17.50 -18.48
C LYS A 122 4.83 -18.10 -19.65
N ALA A 123 4.61 -17.63 -20.87
CA ALA A 123 5.34 -18.08 -22.05
C ALA A 123 6.84 -17.74 -21.97
N GLY A 124 7.20 -16.57 -21.39
CA GLY A 124 8.58 -16.17 -21.15
C GLY A 124 9.29 -17.02 -20.11
N GLU A 125 8.62 -17.33 -19.01
CA GLU A 125 9.14 -18.24 -17.97
C GLU A 125 9.25 -19.68 -18.48
N LEU A 126 8.24 -20.15 -19.19
CA LEU A 126 8.26 -21.47 -19.84
C LEU A 126 9.42 -21.56 -20.86
N LYS A 127 9.65 -20.51 -21.65
CA LYS A 127 10.76 -20.44 -22.60
C LYS A 127 12.12 -20.46 -21.91
N LYS A 128 12.28 -19.74 -20.78
CA LYS A 128 13.48 -19.79 -19.95
C LYS A 128 13.71 -21.18 -19.34
N ALA A 129 12.65 -21.79 -18.82
CA ALA A 129 12.69 -23.14 -18.27
C ALA A 129 13.01 -24.19 -19.34
N LEU A 130 12.46 -24.06 -20.56
CA LEU A 130 12.77 -24.93 -21.70
C LEU A 130 14.18 -24.73 -22.23
N GLN A 131 14.78 -23.56 -22.10
CA GLN A 131 16.18 -23.30 -22.44
C GLN A 131 17.15 -23.83 -21.40
N SER A 132 16.72 -24.02 -20.16
CA SER A 132 17.59 -24.49 -19.06
C SER A 132 17.77 -25.99 -18.97
N GLY A 133 17.20 -26.81 -19.91
CA GLY A 133 17.74 -28.11 -19.97
C GLY A 133 16.97 -29.39 -20.13
N LYS A 134 17.76 -30.41 -20.23
CA LYS A 134 17.52 -31.84 -20.39
C LYS A 134 16.33 -32.40 -19.58
N ARG A 135 16.16 -31.90 -18.36
CA ARG A 135 15.15 -32.36 -17.38
C ARG A 135 13.68 -32.14 -17.80
N ILE A 136 13.41 -31.07 -18.54
CA ILE A 136 12.04 -30.76 -19.01
C ILE A 136 11.69 -31.56 -20.26
N ARG A 137 12.66 -31.83 -21.14
CA ARG A 137 12.46 -32.72 -22.28
C ARG A 137 12.11 -34.14 -21.82
N ASP A 138 12.80 -34.64 -20.82
CA ASP A 138 12.55 -35.95 -20.26
C ASP A 138 11.16 -36.04 -19.64
N LEU A 139 10.73 -35.00 -18.90
CA LEU A 139 9.40 -34.89 -18.32
C LEU A 139 8.28 -34.85 -19.39
N VAL A 140 8.48 -34.12 -20.47
CA VAL A 140 7.53 -34.01 -21.58
C VAL A 140 7.45 -35.32 -22.37
N GLU A 141 8.59 -36.00 -22.60
CA GLU A 141 8.60 -37.31 -23.26
C GLU A 141 7.90 -38.40 -22.43
N GLU A 142 8.01 -38.38 -21.09
CA GLU A 142 7.29 -39.27 -20.20
C GLU A 142 5.76 -39.07 -20.18
N CYS A 143 5.29 -37.91 -20.67
CA CYS A 143 3.87 -37.59 -20.76
C CYS A 143 3.26 -37.86 -22.14
N ARG A 144 3.97 -38.56 -23.03
CA ARG A 144 3.39 -39.03 -24.30
C ARG A 144 2.56 -40.30 -24.07
N ASP A 145 1.43 -40.36 -24.76
CA ASP A 145 0.61 -41.57 -24.81
C ASP A 145 1.25 -42.63 -25.77
N LYS A 146 0.67 -43.83 -25.74
CA LYS A 146 1.15 -44.92 -26.64
C LYS A 146 1.03 -44.61 -28.16
N ARG A 147 0.36 -43.50 -28.49
CA ARG A 147 0.20 -43.00 -29.89
C ARG A 147 1.11 -41.80 -30.18
N GLY A 148 1.99 -41.43 -29.24
CA GLY A 148 2.93 -40.32 -29.36
C GLY A 148 2.30 -38.94 -29.17
N LYS A 149 1.02 -38.85 -28.77
CA LYS A 149 0.35 -37.58 -28.50
C LYS A 149 0.67 -37.12 -27.07
N LEU A 150 0.91 -35.83 -26.91
CA LEU A 150 1.15 -35.22 -25.58
C LEU A 150 -0.15 -35.14 -24.79
N ASP A 151 -0.09 -35.58 -23.53
CA ASP A 151 -1.18 -35.46 -22.56
C ASP A 151 -0.94 -34.19 -21.72
N GLU A 152 -1.69 -33.14 -22.03
CA GLU A 152 -1.53 -31.81 -21.41
C GLU A 152 -1.83 -31.82 -19.91
N ASP A 153 -2.83 -32.58 -19.46
CA ASP A 153 -3.18 -32.68 -18.04
C ASP A 153 -2.07 -33.39 -17.25
N LYS A 154 -1.47 -34.42 -17.81
CA LYS A 154 -0.36 -35.14 -17.22
C LYS A 154 0.92 -34.32 -17.16
N ILE A 155 1.16 -33.51 -18.19
CA ILE A 155 2.27 -32.54 -18.20
C ILE A 155 2.08 -31.53 -17.07
N TYR A 156 0.86 -30.96 -16.94
CA TYR A 156 0.57 -29.98 -15.90
C TYR A 156 0.77 -30.54 -14.49
N LEU A 157 0.24 -31.75 -14.20
CA LEU A 157 0.38 -32.38 -12.90
C LEU A 157 1.86 -32.69 -12.56
N LYS A 158 2.62 -33.26 -13.49
CA LYS A 158 4.05 -33.54 -13.27
C LYS A 158 4.88 -32.27 -13.15
N PHE A 159 4.50 -31.20 -13.83
CA PHE A 159 5.17 -29.91 -13.71
C PHE A 159 4.93 -29.30 -12.32
N MET A 160 3.71 -29.34 -11.81
CA MET A 160 3.36 -28.87 -10.46
C MET A 160 4.07 -29.67 -9.37
N ASP A 161 4.17 -30.99 -9.51
CA ASP A 161 4.87 -31.86 -8.53
C ASP A 161 6.41 -31.66 -8.56
N SER A 162 6.96 -31.31 -9.71
CA SER A 162 8.43 -31.17 -9.88
C SER A 162 8.96 -29.78 -9.57
N PHE A 163 8.10 -28.77 -9.53
CA PHE A 163 8.41 -27.37 -9.26
C PHE A 163 7.52 -26.82 -8.14
N THR A 164 7.50 -27.47 -6.98
CA THR A 164 6.97 -26.86 -5.76
C THR A 164 7.78 -25.59 -5.48
N LEU A 165 7.12 -24.46 -5.63
CA LEU A 165 7.61 -23.18 -5.15
C LEU A 165 7.71 -23.25 -3.61
N SER A 166 8.92 -23.31 -3.08
CA SER A 166 9.23 -23.13 -1.66
C SER A 166 9.18 -21.65 -1.29
#